data_111ff3ab8bc08da90d8017e13365b261
#
_entry.id   111ff3ab8bc08da90d8017e13365b261
#
_cell.length_a   1.000
_cell.length_b   1.000
_cell.length_c   1.000
_cell.angle_alpha   90.00
_cell.angle_beta   90.00
_cell.angle_gamma   90.00
#
_symmetry.space_group_name_H-M   'P 1'
#
loop_
_entity.id
_entity.type
_entity.pdbx_description
1 polymer ?
#
loop_
_entity_poly.entity_id
_entity_poly.type
_entity_poly.pdbx_seq_one_letter_code
_entity_poly.pdbx_strand_id
1 'polypeptide(L)'
;MKRPTTAKTKLAARRIGENISTWRKLYNLTSQQLADKAAVSRSTISRLENGDPTVSLETFLNVCRALNCLDAVVDATDPYETDYGRIRADQSLPQRVRG
;
A
#
# COMPACT_ATOMS: atom_id res chain seq x y z
N MET A 1 1.84 -21.99 12.70
CA MET A 1 0.96 -21.14 13.50
C MET A 1 1.23 -19.67 13.21
N LYS A 2 0.18 -18.93 12.96
CA LYS A 2 0.31 -17.51 12.66
C LYS A 2 0.49 -16.70 13.94
N ARG A 3 1.46 -15.80 13.94
CA ARG A 3 1.68 -14.89 15.07
C ARG A 3 0.63 -13.78 15.07
N PRO A 4 0.28 -13.27 16.26
CA PRO A 4 -0.63 -12.12 16.33
C PRO A 4 -0.03 -10.91 15.62
N THR A 5 -0.88 -10.11 15.00
CA THR A 5 -0.45 -8.85 14.38
C THR A 5 -0.03 -7.87 15.48
N THR A 6 1.11 -7.22 15.30
CA THR A 6 1.60 -6.25 16.29
C THR A 6 0.72 -5.01 16.32
N ALA A 7 0.73 -4.31 17.47
CA ALA A 7 -0.03 -3.07 17.62
C ALA A 7 0.40 -2.02 16.61
N LYS A 8 1.70 -1.93 16.33
CA LYS A 8 2.23 -0.95 15.38
C LYS A 8 1.70 -1.22 13.97
N THR A 9 1.65 -2.48 13.56
CA THR A 9 1.14 -2.86 12.25
C THR A 9 -0.35 -2.59 12.16
N LYS A 10 -1.11 -2.88 13.21
CA LYS A 10 -2.54 -2.58 13.23
C LYS A 10 -2.81 -1.09 13.10
N LEU A 11 -2.02 -0.27 13.78
CA LEU A 11 -2.17 1.18 13.70
C LEU A 11 -1.86 1.68 12.28
N ALA A 12 -0.79 1.14 11.67
CA ALA A 12 -0.43 1.51 10.30
C ALA A 12 -1.54 1.12 9.32
N ALA A 13 -2.11 -0.08 9.46
CA ALA A 13 -3.20 -0.52 8.62
C ALA A 13 -4.42 0.38 8.75
N ARG A 14 -4.72 0.82 9.98
CA ARG A 14 -5.83 1.72 10.23
C ARG A 14 -5.60 3.08 9.56
N ARG A 15 -4.39 3.62 9.69
CA ARG A 15 -4.06 4.91 9.06
C ARG A 15 -4.09 4.83 7.54
N ILE A 16 -3.58 3.73 6.98
CA ILE A 16 -3.65 3.51 5.54
C ILE A 16 -5.10 3.45 5.08
N GLY A 17 -5.94 2.73 5.83
CA GLY A 17 -7.36 2.64 5.50
C GLY A 17 -8.05 3.99 5.50
N GLU A 18 -7.76 4.83 6.50
CA GLU A 18 -8.28 6.19 6.56
C GLU A 18 -7.81 7.03 5.38
N ASN A 19 -6.55 6.92 5.03
CA ASN A 19 -5.99 7.64 3.89
C ASN A 19 -6.65 7.23 2.58
N ILE A 20 -6.88 5.94 2.41
CA ILE A 20 -7.56 5.43 1.21
C ILE A 20 -8.99 5.96 1.14
N SER A 21 -9.70 5.96 2.26
CA SER A 21 -11.05 6.52 2.32
C SER A 21 -11.03 8.00 1.93
N THR A 22 -10.06 8.75 2.42
CA THR A 22 -9.92 10.17 2.09
C THR A 22 -9.66 10.37 0.60
N TRP A 23 -8.72 9.61 0.02
CA TRP A 23 -8.44 9.71 -1.42
C TRP A 23 -9.68 9.38 -2.25
N ARG A 24 -10.40 8.33 -1.87
CA ARG A 24 -11.62 7.96 -2.57
C ARG A 24 -12.62 9.13 -2.59
N LYS A 25 -12.80 9.76 -1.44
CA LYS A 25 -13.71 10.89 -1.33
C LYS A 25 -13.24 12.11 -2.11
N LEU A 26 -11.94 12.37 -2.11
CA LEU A 26 -11.36 13.47 -2.90
C LEU A 26 -11.58 13.25 -4.40
N TYR A 27 -11.61 12.01 -4.85
CA TYR A 27 -11.92 11.68 -6.24
C TYR A 27 -13.43 11.57 -6.50
N ASN A 28 -14.25 11.84 -5.49
CA ASN A 28 -15.71 11.76 -5.58
C ASN A 28 -16.20 10.37 -5.98
N LEU A 29 -15.54 9.33 -5.45
CA LEU A 29 -15.91 7.95 -5.74
C LEU A 29 -16.70 7.36 -4.58
N THR A 30 -17.75 6.61 -4.91
CA THR A 30 -18.41 5.75 -3.94
C THR A 30 -17.54 4.52 -3.68
N SER A 31 -17.82 3.80 -2.60
CA SER A 31 -17.13 2.53 -2.33
C SER A 31 -17.28 1.55 -3.49
N GLN A 32 -18.48 1.49 -4.08
CA GLN A 32 -18.72 0.60 -5.21
C GLN A 32 -17.92 1.03 -6.44
N GLN A 33 -17.83 2.33 -6.70
CA GLN A 33 -17.06 2.82 -7.84
C GLN A 33 -15.59 2.51 -7.68
N LEU A 34 -15.04 2.66 -6.47
CA LEU A 34 -13.65 2.30 -6.24
C LEU A 34 -13.45 0.79 -6.39
N ALA A 35 -14.37 0.00 -5.87
CA ALA A 35 -14.31 -1.46 -6.02
C ALA A 35 -14.28 -1.87 -7.48
N ASP A 36 -15.13 -1.26 -8.30
CA ASP A 36 -15.17 -1.55 -9.74
C ASP A 36 -13.86 -1.17 -10.42
N LYS A 37 -13.30 0.00 -10.10
CA LYS A 37 -12.03 0.45 -10.67
C LYS A 37 -10.87 -0.43 -10.26
N ALA A 38 -10.89 -0.91 -9.02
CA ALA A 38 -9.81 -1.74 -8.47
C ALA A 38 -10.00 -3.23 -8.79
N ALA A 39 -11.12 -3.60 -9.39
CA ALA A 39 -11.45 -4.99 -9.68
C ALA A 39 -11.50 -5.86 -8.42
N VAL A 40 -12.08 -5.31 -7.36
CA VAL A 40 -12.29 -6.02 -6.09
C VAL A 40 -13.73 -5.85 -5.65
N SER A 41 -14.15 -6.59 -4.64
CA SER A 41 -15.50 -6.46 -4.13
C SER A 41 -15.65 -5.23 -3.25
N ARG A 42 -16.87 -4.74 -3.12
CA ARG A 42 -17.18 -3.62 -2.24
C ARG A 42 -16.84 -3.95 -0.79
N SER A 43 -17.11 -5.19 -0.37
CA SER A 43 -16.78 -5.61 0.99
C SER A 43 -15.29 -5.58 1.25
N THR A 44 -14.47 -5.85 0.23
CA THR A 44 -13.02 -5.77 0.34
C THR A 44 -12.57 -4.32 0.53
N ILE A 45 -13.18 -3.38 -0.20
CA ILE A 45 -12.90 -1.96 0.00
C ILE A 45 -13.24 -1.57 1.45
N SER A 46 -14.39 -2.01 1.94
CA SER A 46 -14.82 -1.71 3.31
C SER A 46 -13.81 -2.23 4.33
N ARG A 47 -13.34 -3.47 4.16
CA ARG A 47 -12.34 -4.06 5.04
C ARG A 47 -11.05 -3.23 5.03
N LEU A 48 -10.58 -2.87 3.84
CA LEU A 48 -9.33 -2.11 3.70
C LEU A 48 -9.45 -0.73 4.35
N GLU A 49 -10.55 -0.03 4.11
CA GLU A 49 -10.77 1.30 4.69
C GLU A 49 -10.95 1.26 6.20
N ASN A 50 -11.41 0.12 6.73
CA ASN A 50 -11.53 -0.07 8.17
C ASN A 50 -10.24 -0.57 8.82
N GLY A 51 -9.18 -0.69 8.04
CA GLY A 51 -7.86 -1.01 8.58
C GLY A 51 -7.63 -2.49 8.83
N ASP A 52 -8.29 -3.37 8.07
CA ASP A 52 -8.05 -4.81 8.18
C ASP A 52 -6.68 -5.15 7.61
N PRO A 53 -5.71 -5.55 8.45
CA PRO A 53 -4.36 -5.83 7.96
C PRO A 53 -4.25 -7.14 7.19
N THR A 54 -5.30 -7.94 7.14
CA THR A 54 -5.27 -9.23 6.45
C THR A 54 -5.69 -9.14 4.98
N VAL A 55 -6.02 -7.96 4.50
CA VAL A 55 -6.30 -7.74 3.09
C VAL A 55 -5.03 -8.05 2.30
N SER A 56 -5.15 -8.75 1.17
CA SER A 56 -3.99 -9.18 0.41
C SER A 56 -3.22 -8.00 -0.17
N LEU A 57 -1.93 -8.21 -0.40
CA LEU A 57 -1.10 -7.21 -1.05
C LEU A 57 -1.62 -6.90 -2.44
N GLU A 58 -2.06 -7.93 -3.18
CA GLU A 58 -2.61 -7.74 -4.52
C GLU A 58 -3.79 -6.78 -4.48
N THR A 59 -4.71 -6.97 -3.55
CA THR A 59 -5.87 -6.10 -3.39
C THR A 59 -5.43 -4.68 -3.08
N PHE A 60 -4.51 -4.52 -2.14
CA PHE A 60 -4.00 -3.20 -1.77
C PHE A 60 -3.38 -2.49 -2.97
N LEU A 61 -2.56 -3.20 -3.75
CA LEU A 61 -1.93 -2.61 -4.92
C LEU A 61 -2.94 -2.25 -6.00
N ASN A 62 -3.98 -3.07 -6.19
CA ASN A 62 -5.05 -2.74 -7.14
C ASN A 62 -5.79 -1.47 -6.74
N VAL A 63 -6.03 -1.28 -5.45
CA VAL A 63 -6.67 -0.06 -4.94
C VAL A 63 -5.75 1.14 -5.13
N CYS A 64 -4.46 0.99 -4.83
CA CYS A 64 -3.49 2.06 -5.04
C CYS A 64 -3.41 2.46 -6.52
N ARG A 65 -3.46 1.48 -7.41
CA ARG A 65 -3.49 1.76 -8.85
C ARG A 65 -4.73 2.58 -9.21
N ALA A 66 -5.88 2.18 -8.70
CA ALA A 66 -7.14 2.88 -8.99
C ALA A 66 -7.13 4.32 -8.46
N LEU A 67 -6.38 4.58 -7.37
CA LEU A 67 -6.27 5.89 -6.76
C LEU A 67 -5.03 6.67 -7.21
N ASN A 68 -4.29 6.15 -8.19
CA ASN A 68 -3.10 6.79 -8.76
C ASN A 68 -1.97 7.01 -7.74
N CYS A 69 -1.84 6.11 -6.76
CA CYS A 69 -0.75 6.19 -5.77
C CYS A 69 0.13 4.93 -5.75
N LEU A 70 0.05 4.11 -6.80
CA LEU A 70 0.84 2.88 -6.86
C LEU A 70 2.33 3.18 -6.89
N ASP A 71 2.75 4.16 -7.71
CA ASP A 71 4.17 4.50 -7.80
C ASP A 71 4.72 5.00 -6.48
N ALA A 72 3.91 5.73 -5.71
CA ALA A 72 4.32 6.19 -4.40
C ALA A 72 4.60 5.03 -3.44
N VAL A 73 3.82 3.96 -3.52
CA VAL A 73 4.04 2.76 -2.71
C VAL A 73 5.34 2.07 -3.11
N VAL A 74 5.58 1.96 -4.42
CA VAL A 74 6.84 1.39 -4.93
C VAL A 74 8.01 2.22 -4.44
N ASP A 75 7.93 3.54 -4.55
CA ASP A 75 9.01 4.43 -4.13
C ASP A 75 9.26 4.35 -2.62
N ALA A 76 8.21 4.22 -1.83
CA ALA A 76 8.33 4.15 -0.37
C ALA A 76 9.14 2.93 0.08
N THR A 77 9.18 1.89 -0.74
CA THR A 77 9.91 0.66 -0.43
C THR A 77 11.25 0.56 -1.15
N ASP A 78 11.58 1.54 -1.96
CA ASP A 78 12.81 1.53 -2.77
C ASP A 78 13.96 2.12 -1.94
N PRO A 79 15.00 1.31 -1.62
CA PRO A 79 16.11 1.83 -0.82
C PRO A 79 16.86 2.97 -1.51
N TYR A 80 16.82 3.02 -2.85
CA TYR A 80 17.49 4.07 -3.60
C TYR A 80 16.77 5.41 -3.53
N GLU A 81 15.57 5.44 -2.96
CA GLU A 81 14.85 6.69 -2.69
C GLU A 81 15.23 7.29 -1.33
N THR A 82 16.21 6.70 -0.64
CA THR A 82 16.74 7.23 0.62
C THR A 82 18.26 7.35 0.53
N ASP A 83 18.82 8.32 1.25
CA ASP A 83 20.27 8.47 1.31
C ASP A 83 20.92 7.27 1.96
N TYR A 84 20.33 6.79 3.05
CA TYR A 84 20.86 5.62 3.76
C TYR A 84 20.92 4.41 2.83
N GLY A 85 19.84 4.14 2.11
CA GLY A 85 19.77 2.98 1.23
C GLY A 85 20.76 3.10 0.07
N ARG A 86 20.89 4.29 -0.51
CA ARG A 86 21.86 4.52 -1.60
C ARG A 86 23.28 4.25 -1.15
N ILE A 87 23.67 4.79 -0.01
CA ILE A 87 25.02 4.63 0.51
C ILE A 87 25.30 3.17 0.85
N ARG A 88 24.37 2.52 1.54
CA ARG A 88 24.55 1.12 1.93
C ARG A 88 24.59 0.18 0.74
N ALA A 89 23.76 0.41 -0.25
CA ALA A 89 23.74 -0.42 -1.45
C ALA A 89 25.06 -0.32 -2.20
N ASP A 90 25.63 0.89 -2.32
CA ASP A 90 26.91 1.07 -3.00
C ASP A 90 28.05 0.38 -2.28
N GLN A 91 27.99 0.30 -0.95
CA GLN A 91 29.04 -0.33 -0.15
C GLN A 91 28.86 -1.84 -0.04
N SER A 92 27.63 -2.31 0.09
CA SER A 92 27.33 -3.69 0.45
C SER A 92 27.03 -4.59 -0.75
N LEU A 93 26.59 -4.00 -1.86
CA LEU A 93 26.30 -4.73 -3.09
C LEU A 93 27.39 -4.39 -4.10
N PRO A 94 28.40 -5.26 -4.23
CA PRO A 94 29.58 -4.94 -5.06
C PRO A 94 29.23 -4.58 -6.48
N GLN A 95 28.18 -5.17 -7.00
CA GLN A 95 27.70 -4.85 -8.32
C GLN A 95 26.20 -4.79 -8.34
N ARG A 96 25.69 -3.71 -8.88
CA ARG A 96 24.27 -3.62 -9.14
C ARG A 96 23.99 -4.23 -10.50
N VAL A 97 23.11 -5.20 -10.50
CA VAL A 97 22.72 -5.83 -11.75
C VAL A 97 21.93 -4.84 -12.60
N ARG A 98 22.29 -4.72 -13.84
CA ARG A 98 21.57 -3.88 -14.79
C ARG A 98 20.69 -4.77 -15.63
N GLY A 99 19.42 -4.53 -15.52
CA GLY A 99 18.46 -5.29 -16.33
C GLY A 99 18.47 -4.83 -17.75
#